data_6e883cc7e491a6d02d6f21ad0e32f081
#
_entry.id   6e883cc7e491a6d02d6f21ad0e32f081
#
_cell.length_a   1.000
_cell.length_b   1.000
_cell.length_c   1.000
_cell.angle_alpha   90.00
_cell.angle_beta   90.00
_cell.angle_gamma   90.00
#
_symmetry.space_group_name_H-M   'P 1'
#
loop_
_entity.id
_entity.type
_entity.pdbx_description
1 polymer ?
#
loop_
_entity_poly.entity_id
_entity_poly.type
_entity_poly.pdbx_seq_one_letter_code
_entity_poly.pdbx_strand_id
1 'polypeptide(L)'
;MATKNTKIKNLNLESAYQFGFAMPERPVFKTAPGLSEQTVREISATKAEPAWMLQFRLQALKTFLSKPLPQWGGELTEINFDTLCYYLRPADQVRKRWQDLPPDVQKTFDRLGIPEAERQYLQGVSAQYDSEVIYHSLQATLAKQGVIFLDTDTALKKYPDLFKEYFGTVVPPADNKFAALNSAVW
;
A
#
# COMPACT_ATOMS: atom_id res chain seq x y z
N MET A 1 12.43 48.01 5.52
CA MET A 1 12.92 46.61 5.75
C MET A 1 12.36 45.76 4.62
N ALA A 2 13.20 45.34 3.70
CA ALA A 2 12.78 44.60 2.51
C ALA A 2 12.83 43.08 2.80
N THR A 3 11.67 42.45 2.74
CA THR A 3 11.54 41.00 2.86
C THR A 3 12.15 40.33 1.63
N LYS A 4 13.25 39.62 1.81
CA LYS A 4 13.87 38.76 0.76
C LYS A 4 12.93 37.59 0.46
N ASN A 5 12.25 37.66 -0.67
CA ASN A 5 11.57 36.50 -1.26
C ASN A 5 12.64 35.51 -1.73
N THR A 6 12.86 34.47 -0.93
CA THR A 6 13.70 33.35 -1.36
C THR A 6 12.87 32.51 -2.33
N LYS A 7 13.11 32.70 -3.63
CA LYS A 7 12.60 31.78 -4.66
C LYS A 7 13.13 30.39 -4.35
N ILE A 8 12.23 29.49 -3.93
CA ILE A 8 12.51 28.06 -3.91
C ILE A 8 12.77 27.67 -5.36
N LYS A 9 14.02 27.33 -5.68
CA LYS A 9 14.39 26.77 -6.97
C LYS A 9 13.54 25.50 -7.16
N ASN A 10 12.79 25.43 -8.24
CA ASN A 10 12.10 24.23 -8.68
C ASN A 10 13.13 23.09 -8.64
N LEU A 11 12.98 22.18 -7.68
CA LEU A 11 13.69 20.92 -7.67
C LEU A 11 13.21 20.17 -8.92
N ASN A 12 14.09 20.05 -9.89
CA ASN A 12 13.83 19.27 -11.10
C ASN A 12 13.90 17.79 -10.71
N LEU A 13 12.78 17.26 -10.20
CA LEU A 13 12.66 15.89 -9.70
C LEU A 13 12.90 14.85 -10.82
N GLU A 14 12.66 15.22 -12.07
CA GLU A 14 12.93 14.36 -13.23
C GLU A 14 14.42 14.07 -13.43
N SER A 15 15.32 14.99 -13.03
CA SER A 15 16.76 14.79 -13.14
C SER A 15 17.37 14.01 -11.99
N ALA A 16 16.62 13.73 -10.92
CA ALA A 16 17.11 13.11 -9.69
C ALA A 16 16.83 11.61 -9.57
N TYR A 17 16.03 11.02 -10.49
CA TYR A 17 15.75 9.59 -10.45
C TYR A 17 16.93 8.79 -10.99
N GLN A 18 17.82 8.41 -10.09
CA GLN A 18 19.10 7.75 -10.41
C GLN A 18 18.95 6.32 -10.99
N PHE A 19 17.81 5.66 -10.80
CA PHE A 19 17.61 4.28 -11.25
C PHE A 19 17.18 4.18 -12.71
N GLY A 20 16.50 5.20 -13.25
CA GLY A 20 16.21 5.36 -14.68
C GLY A 20 15.45 4.20 -15.33
N PHE A 21 14.66 3.41 -14.58
CA PHE A 21 13.89 2.31 -15.13
C PHE A 21 12.44 2.32 -14.66
N ALA A 22 11.55 1.84 -15.52
CA ALA A 22 10.16 1.54 -15.19
C ALA A 22 9.91 0.05 -15.50
N MET A 23 9.14 -0.61 -14.67
CA MET A 23 8.71 -1.99 -14.91
C MET A 23 7.42 -1.97 -15.73
N PRO A 24 7.26 -2.87 -16.71
CA PRO A 24 6.00 -3.02 -17.41
C PRO A 24 4.94 -3.55 -16.44
N GLU A 25 3.78 -2.89 -16.37
CA GLU A 25 2.64 -3.39 -15.60
C GLU A 25 2.13 -4.70 -16.21
N ARG A 26 2.14 -5.77 -15.41
CA ARG A 26 1.59 -7.08 -15.77
C ARG A 26 0.77 -7.65 -14.61
N PRO A 27 -0.26 -6.93 -14.14
CA PRO A 27 -1.05 -7.39 -13.02
C PRO A 27 -1.92 -8.60 -13.42
N VAL A 28 -2.11 -9.51 -12.46
CA VAL A 28 -3.08 -10.61 -12.58
C VAL A 28 -4.50 -10.05 -12.49
N PHE A 29 -4.68 -8.98 -11.71
CA PHE A 29 -5.93 -8.25 -11.59
C PHE A 29 -5.67 -6.76 -11.45
N LYS A 30 -6.52 -5.94 -12.07
CA LYS A 30 -6.46 -4.48 -12.02
C LYS A 30 -7.89 -3.92 -12.00
N THR A 31 -8.19 -3.02 -11.06
CA THR A 31 -9.48 -2.31 -11.07
C THR A 31 -9.54 -1.30 -12.20
N ALA A 32 -10.74 -0.94 -12.61
CA ALA A 32 -10.95 0.20 -13.50
C ALA A 32 -10.44 1.50 -12.83
N PRO A 33 -10.07 2.53 -13.61
CA PRO A 33 -9.78 3.85 -13.07
C PRO A 33 -10.97 4.44 -12.32
N GLY A 34 -10.68 5.28 -11.34
CA GLY A 34 -11.67 5.94 -10.50
C GLY A 34 -12.05 5.14 -9.25
N LEU A 35 -12.39 5.89 -8.19
CA LEU A 35 -12.81 5.31 -6.92
C LEU A 35 -14.33 5.36 -6.77
N SER A 36 -14.95 4.21 -6.85
CA SER A 36 -16.39 4.02 -6.74
C SER A 36 -16.74 2.95 -5.71
N GLU A 37 -18.02 2.85 -5.37
CA GLU A 37 -18.52 1.75 -4.53
C GLU A 37 -18.23 0.39 -5.16
N GLN A 38 -18.33 0.28 -6.49
CA GLN A 38 -17.98 -0.94 -7.22
C GLN A 38 -16.49 -1.28 -7.06
N THR A 39 -15.61 -0.31 -7.25
CA THR A 39 -14.16 -0.50 -7.05
C THR A 39 -13.84 -1.04 -5.66
N VAL A 40 -14.45 -0.46 -4.62
CA VAL A 40 -14.26 -0.91 -3.22
C VAL A 40 -14.79 -2.34 -3.01
N ARG A 41 -15.93 -2.68 -3.59
CA ARG A 41 -16.48 -4.04 -3.52
C ARG A 41 -15.62 -5.06 -4.26
N GLU A 42 -15.06 -4.70 -5.40
CA GLU A 42 -14.13 -5.55 -6.16
C GLU A 42 -12.85 -5.83 -5.37
N ILE A 43 -12.27 -4.81 -4.73
CA ILE A 43 -11.11 -4.97 -3.84
C ILE A 43 -11.44 -5.96 -2.71
N SER A 44 -12.52 -5.71 -1.99
CA SER A 44 -12.93 -6.54 -0.85
C SER A 44 -13.23 -7.98 -1.25
N ALA A 45 -13.88 -8.21 -2.40
CA ALA A 45 -14.15 -9.53 -2.94
C ALA A 45 -12.86 -10.25 -3.35
N THR A 46 -11.93 -9.56 -4.03
CA THR A 46 -10.61 -10.11 -4.43
C THR A 46 -9.78 -10.54 -3.24
N LYS A 47 -9.84 -9.78 -2.14
CA LYS A 47 -9.17 -10.09 -0.87
C LYS A 47 -9.92 -11.12 -0.02
N ALA A 48 -11.15 -11.48 -0.40
CA ALA A 48 -12.05 -12.36 0.36
C ALA A 48 -12.23 -11.89 1.82
N GLU A 49 -12.55 -10.63 1.98
CA GLU A 49 -12.71 -9.97 3.27
C GLU A 49 -14.04 -10.28 3.96
N PRO A 50 -14.10 -10.25 5.31
CA PRO A 50 -15.35 -10.37 6.04
C PRO A 50 -16.25 -9.14 5.81
N ALA A 51 -17.55 -9.31 5.98
CA ALA A 51 -18.55 -8.27 5.71
C ALA A 51 -18.30 -6.96 6.49
N TRP A 52 -17.81 -7.03 7.72
CA TRP A 52 -17.52 -5.83 8.51
C TRP A 52 -16.41 -4.99 7.91
N MET A 53 -15.38 -5.61 7.28
CA MET A 53 -14.30 -4.90 6.61
C MET A 53 -14.80 -4.18 5.36
N LEU A 54 -15.66 -4.81 4.57
CA LEU A 54 -16.34 -4.16 3.45
C LEU A 54 -17.16 -2.95 3.92
N GLN A 55 -17.90 -3.07 5.02
CA GLN A 55 -18.67 -1.94 5.57
C GLN A 55 -17.76 -0.79 6.01
N PHE A 56 -16.64 -1.10 6.65
CA PHE A 56 -15.61 -0.11 7.02
C PHE A 56 -15.09 0.63 5.79
N ARG A 57 -14.72 -0.08 4.71
CA ARG A 57 -14.25 0.51 3.45
C ARG A 57 -15.32 1.40 2.79
N LEU A 58 -16.55 0.95 2.74
CA LEU A 58 -17.66 1.71 2.15
C LEU A 58 -17.96 3.00 2.95
N GLN A 59 -17.83 2.94 4.28
CA GLN A 59 -17.96 4.14 5.11
C GLN A 59 -16.77 5.10 4.89
N ALA A 60 -15.57 4.57 4.75
CA ALA A 60 -14.37 5.37 4.41
C ALA A 60 -14.51 6.02 3.03
N LEU A 61 -15.05 5.33 2.03
CA LEU A 61 -15.36 5.90 0.72
C LEU A 61 -16.33 7.09 0.83
N LYS A 62 -17.41 6.98 1.60
CA LYS A 62 -18.34 8.11 1.83
C LYS A 62 -17.62 9.31 2.45
N THR A 63 -16.74 9.05 3.42
CA THR A 63 -15.92 10.07 4.05
C THR A 63 -14.96 10.73 3.03
N PHE A 64 -14.29 9.94 2.21
CA PHE A 64 -13.42 10.44 1.14
C PHE A 64 -14.16 11.36 0.18
N LEU A 65 -15.34 10.98 -0.29
CA LEU A 65 -16.14 11.77 -1.23
C LEU A 65 -16.63 13.10 -0.62
N SER A 66 -16.92 13.11 0.68
CA SER A 66 -17.42 14.31 1.37
C SER A 66 -16.33 15.27 1.85
N LYS A 67 -15.10 14.79 2.10
CA LYS A 67 -14.01 15.63 2.62
C LYS A 67 -13.32 16.45 1.53
N PRO A 68 -13.02 17.72 1.81
CA PRO A 68 -12.18 18.54 0.94
C PRO A 68 -10.73 18.03 0.96
N LEU A 69 -9.95 18.46 -0.06
CA LEU A 69 -8.51 18.28 -0.03
C LEU A 69 -7.90 19.05 1.15
N PRO A 70 -6.86 18.51 1.81
CA PRO A 70 -6.10 19.24 2.80
C PRO A 70 -5.49 20.52 2.20
N GLN A 71 -5.39 21.57 3.01
CA GLN A 71 -4.76 22.85 2.63
C GLN A 71 -3.30 22.95 3.12
N TRP A 72 -2.76 21.87 3.67
CA TRP A 72 -1.39 21.75 4.16
C TRP A 72 -0.59 20.78 3.27
N GLY A 73 0.70 21.01 3.18
CA GLY A 73 1.59 20.20 2.36
C GLY A 73 1.91 20.84 1.02
N GLY A 74 2.06 20.01 0.00
CA GLY A 74 2.32 20.48 -1.37
C GLY A 74 1.06 20.88 -2.13
N GLU A 75 1.23 21.24 -3.40
CA GLU A 75 0.12 21.50 -4.31
C GLU A 75 -0.61 20.19 -4.65
N LEU A 76 -1.90 20.12 -4.35
CA LEU A 76 -2.73 18.92 -4.49
C LEU A 76 -3.87 19.09 -5.51
N THR A 77 -4.08 20.29 -6.04
CA THR A 77 -5.21 20.60 -6.93
C THR A 77 -5.14 19.90 -8.28
N GLU A 78 -3.94 19.49 -8.70
CA GLU A 78 -3.73 18.76 -9.96
C GLU A 78 -4.03 17.25 -9.85
N ILE A 79 -4.31 16.73 -8.64
CA ILE A 79 -4.62 15.31 -8.47
C ILE A 79 -6.00 15.00 -9.02
N ASN A 80 -6.05 14.22 -10.10
CA ASN A 80 -7.30 13.71 -10.65
C ASN A 80 -7.56 12.28 -10.13
N PHE A 81 -8.43 12.17 -9.13
CA PHE A 81 -8.78 10.89 -8.51
C PHE A 81 -9.55 9.95 -9.45
N ASP A 82 -10.19 10.46 -10.50
CA ASP A 82 -10.97 9.65 -11.43
C ASP A 82 -10.12 8.88 -12.45
N THR A 83 -8.86 9.30 -12.62
CA THR A 83 -7.94 8.65 -13.56
C THR A 83 -7.01 7.66 -12.89
N LEU A 84 -6.98 7.61 -11.56
CA LEU A 84 -6.11 6.72 -10.81
C LEU A 84 -6.68 5.31 -10.76
N CYS A 85 -5.80 4.31 -10.89
CA CYS A 85 -6.11 2.93 -10.56
C CYS A 85 -5.77 2.68 -9.09
N TYR A 86 -6.73 2.15 -8.34
CA TYR A 86 -6.62 2.05 -6.88
C TYR A 86 -6.19 0.68 -6.38
N TYR A 87 -6.17 -0.33 -7.25
CA TYR A 87 -5.73 -1.66 -6.86
C TYR A 87 -5.13 -2.43 -8.05
N LEU A 88 -3.93 -2.94 -7.82
CA LEU A 88 -3.14 -3.74 -8.75
C LEU A 88 -2.66 -4.99 -8.02
N ARG A 89 -3.08 -6.16 -8.45
CA ARG A 89 -2.62 -7.44 -7.91
C ARG A 89 -1.56 -8.04 -8.83
N PRO A 90 -0.28 -8.03 -8.44
CA PRO A 90 0.82 -8.46 -9.30
C PRO A 90 0.98 -9.98 -9.37
N ALA A 91 0.51 -10.72 -8.36
CA ALA A 91 0.67 -12.16 -8.27
C ALA A 91 -0.51 -12.83 -7.55
N ASP A 92 -0.74 -14.13 -7.84
CA ASP A 92 -1.82 -14.90 -7.22
C ASP A 92 -1.52 -15.35 -5.79
N GLN A 93 -0.24 -15.39 -5.41
CA GLN A 93 0.20 -15.95 -4.13
C GLN A 93 1.38 -15.21 -3.54
N VAL A 94 1.38 -15.06 -2.21
CA VAL A 94 2.53 -14.65 -1.42
C VAL A 94 3.58 -15.76 -1.42
N ARG A 95 4.83 -15.44 -1.73
CA ARG A 95 5.95 -16.37 -1.75
C ARG A 95 6.66 -16.39 -0.39
N LYS A 96 7.11 -17.57 0.02
CA LYS A 96 7.85 -17.74 1.28
C LYS A 96 9.37 -17.72 1.09
N ARG A 97 9.85 -17.96 -0.13
CA ARG A 97 11.26 -17.93 -0.46
C ARG A 97 11.49 -16.89 -1.54
N TRP A 98 12.55 -16.14 -1.38
CA TRP A 98 12.93 -15.08 -2.32
C TRP A 98 13.12 -15.61 -3.75
N GLN A 99 13.69 -16.80 -3.88
CA GLN A 99 13.96 -17.45 -5.15
C GLN A 99 12.69 -17.83 -5.92
N ASP A 100 11.54 -17.91 -5.23
CA ASP A 100 10.26 -18.23 -5.85
C ASP A 100 9.54 -17.00 -6.44
N LEU A 101 10.09 -15.80 -6.24
CA LEU A 101 9.59 -14.56 -6.85
C LEU A 101 9.85 -14.55 -8.35
N PRO A 102 8.98 -13.90 -9.15
CA PRO A 102 9.25 -13.67 -10.56
C PRO A 102 10.63 -13.01 -10.79
N PRO A 103 11.40 -13.41 -11.82
CA PRO A 103 12.75 -12.90 -12.04
C PRO A 103 12.84 -11.39 -12.26
N ASP A 104 11.81 -10.78 -12.83
CA ASP A 104 11.71 -9.33 -13.04
C ASP A 104 11.54 -8.59 -11.71
N VAL A 105 10.77 -9.14 -10.78
CA VAL A 105 10.60 -8.60 -9.43
C VAL A 105 11.93 -8.69 -8.66
N GLN A 106 12.59 -9.86 -8.65
CA GLN A 106 13.91 -10.02 -8.03
C GLN A 106 14.91 -8.99 -8.55
N LYS A 107 14.97 -8.85 -9.90
CA LYS A 107 15.85 -7.91 -10.58
C LYS A 107 15.57 -6.45 -10.22
N THR A 108 14.31 -6.10 -9.96
CA THR A 108 13.92 -4.76 -9.49
C THR A 108 14.49 -4.49 -8.11
N PHE A 109 14.33 -5.41 -7.17
CA PHE A 109 14.87 -5.27 -5.82
C PHE A 109 16.41 -5.24 -5.80
N ASP A 110 17.05 -6.03 -6.65
CA ASP A 110 18.51 -6.01 -6.82
C ASP A 110 19.01 -4.66 -7.34
N ARG A 111 18.29 -4.08 -8.31
CA ARG A 111 18.58 -2.73 -8.83
C ARG A 111 18.39 -1.63 -7.79
N LEU A 112 17.41 -1.77 -6.90
CA LEU A 112 17.18 -0.85 -5.79
C LEU A 112 18.25 -0.97 -4.69
N GLY A 113 19.16 -1.97 -4.81
CA GLY A 113 20.27 -2.13 -3.88
C GLY A 113 19.89 -2.70 -2.53
N ILE A 114 18.80 -3.50 -2.46
CA ILE A 114 18.42 -4.19 -1.22
C ILE A 114 19.36 -5.37 -1.01
N PRO A 115 20.29 -5.31 -0.02
CA PRO A 115 21.32 -6.32 0.14
C PRO A 115 20.71 -7.72 0.42
N GLU A 116 21.30 -8.76 -0.16
CA GLU A 116 20.90 -10.14 0.13
C GLU A 116 21.07 -10.47 1.62
N ALA A 117 22.09 -9.89 2.26
CA ALA A 117 22.30 -10.01 3.70
C ALA A 117 21.08 -9.54 4.52
N GLU A 118 20.44 -8.41 4.16
CA GLU A 118 19.23 -7.96 4.86
C GLU A 118 18.10 -8.96 4.73
N ARG A 119 17.94 -9.58 3.56
CA ARG A 119 16.90 -10.59 3.31
C ARG A 119 17.11 -11.88 4.09
N GLN A 120 18.38 -12.25 4.34
CA GLN A 120 18.74 -13.51 5.04
C GLN A 120 18.85 -13.36 6.55
N TYR A 121 19.32 -12.19 7.03
CA TYR A 121 19.64 -12.01 8.44
C TYR A 121 18.57 -11.27 9.24
N LEU A 122 17.65 -10.57 8.60
CA LEU A 122 16.51 -9.98 9.28
C LEU A 122 15.57 -11.08 9.82
N GLN A 123 15.17 -10.92 11.07
CA GLN A 123 14.33 -11.89 11.77
C GLN A 123 12.88 -11.92 11.27
N GLY A 124 12.46 -10.88 10.56
CA GLY A 124 11.18 -10.81 9.85
C GLY A 124 11.31 -9.87 8.67
N VAL A 125 10.89 -10.30 7.48
CA VAL A 125 10.94 -9.52 6.24
C VAL A 125 9.63 -9.67 5.49
N SER A 126 9.10 -8.54 5.03
CA SER A 126 7.97 -8.48 4.11
C SER A 126 8.31 -7.56 2.95
N ALA A 127 7.99 -7.99 1.73
CA ALA A 127 8.15 -7.17 0.54
C ALA A 127 6.81 -6.99 -0.16
N GLN A 128 6.45 -5.73 -0.38
CA GLN A 128 5.27 -5.33 -1.11
C GLN A 128 5.67 -4.94 -2.54
N TYR A 129 4.82 -5.31 -3.49
CA TYR A 129 4.90 -4.88 -4.88
C TYR A 129 3.48 -4.54 -5.35
N ASP A 130 3.30 -3.33 -5.91
CA ASP A 130 1.99 -2.75 -6.16
C ASP A 130 1.08 -2.76 -4.89
N SER A 131 -0.11 -3.32 -4.98
CA SER A 131 -1.09 -3.32 -3.89
C SER A 131 -1.01 -4.55 -2.97
N GLU A 132 -0.03 -5.44 -3.16
CA GLU A 132 0.02 -6.73 -2.45
C GLU A 132 1.39 -7.02 -1.85
N VAL A 133 1.37 -7.74 -0.73
CA VAL A 133 2.58 -8.39 -0.20
C VAL A 133 2.87 -9.64 -1.04
N ILE A 134 4.04 -9.66 -1.68
CA ILE A 134 4.45 -10.75 -2.57
C ILE A 134 5.45 -11.71 -1.91
N TYR A 135 6.12 -11.28 -0.86
CA TYR A 135 7.08 -12.06 -0.11
C TYR A 135 6.92 -11.80 1.39
N HIS A 136 6.95 -12.87 2.18
CA HIS A 136 6.86 -12.78 3.62
C HIS A 136 7.67 -13.91 4.27
N SER A 137 8.50 -13.57 5.24
CA SER A 137 9.29 -14.52 6.02
C SER A 137 9.39 -14.06 7.47
N LEU A 138 9.19 -15.00 8.40
CA LEU A 138 9.40 -14.83 9.83
C LEU A 138 10.23 -16.00 10.36
N GLN A 139 11.29 -15.71 11.11
CA GLN A 139 12.09 -16.76 11.73
C GLN A 139 11.26 -17.59 12.72
N ALA A 140 11.42 -18.91 12.66
CA ALA A 140 10.67 -19.86 13.48
C ALA A 140 10.87 -19.65 14.99
N THR A 141 12.01 -19.11 15.40
CA THR A 141 12.31 -18.75 16.79
C THR A 141 11.39 -17.67 17.33
N LEU A 142 11.12 -16.62 16.53
CA LEU A 142 10.20 -15.54 16.91
C LEU A 142 8.74 -16.03 16.92
N ALA A 143 8.36 -16.82 15.92
CA ALA A 143 7.02 -17.40 15.89
C ALA A 143 6.74 -18.27 17.13
N LYS A 144 7.72 -19.06 17.60
CA LYS A 144 7.61 -19.85 18.84
C LYS A 144 7.51 -18.98 20.11
N GLN A 145 8.03 -17.76 20.08
CA GLN A 145 7.91 -16.78 21.18
C GLN A 145 6.58 -16.02 21.14
N GLY A 146 5.69 -16.33 20.20
CA GLY A 146 4.39 -15.69 20.07
C GLY A 146 4.40 -14.39 19.26
N VAL A 147 5.47 -14.06 18.55
CA VAL A 147 5.51 -12.89 17.67
C VAL A 147 4.61 -13.16 16.46
N ILE A 148 3.66 -12.25 16.26
CA ILE A 148 2.77 -12.21 15.10
C ILE A 148 3.31 -11.14 14.15
N PHE A 149 3.81 -11.57 12.98
CA PHE A 149 4.22 -10.69 11.89
C PHE A 149 3.60 -11.22 10.61
N LEU A 150 2.59 -10.55 10.11
CA LEU A 150 1.76 -10.98 8.98
C LEU A 150 1.42 -9.78 8.11
N ASP A 151 1.15 -10.04 6.83
CA ASP A 151 0.45 -9.09 5.99
C ASP A 151 -1.00 -8.89 6.48
N THR A 152 -1.59 -7.76 6.10
CA THR A 152 -2.92 -7.35 6.54
C THR A 152 -4.00 -8.37 6.20
N ASP A 153 -3.97 -8.95 4.99
CA ASP A 153 -4.99 -9.90 4.52
C ASP A 153 -4.93 -11.21 5.30
N THR A 154 -3.72 -11.68 5.59
CA THR A 154 -3.49 -12.86 6.41
C THR A 154 -3.86 -12.62 7.87
N ALA A 155 -3.51 -11.45 8.42
CA ALA A 155 -3.84 -11.07 9.79
C ALA A 155 -5.36 -10.99 10.00
N LEU A 156 -6.07 -10.37 9.07
CA LEU A 156 -7.53 -10.25 9.09
C LEU A 156 -8.24 -11.61 9.14
N LYS A 157 -7.68 -12.62 8.46
CA LYS A 157 -8.25 -13.98 8.43
C LYS A 157 -7.87 -14.83 9.63
N LYS A 158 -6.63 -14.69 10.14
CA LYS A 158 -6.13 -15.51 11.24
C LYS A 158 -6.44 -14.95 12.63
N TYR A 159 -6.48 -13.64 12.74
CA TYR A 159 -6.68 -12.92 14.01
C TYR A 159 -7.74 -11.83 13.87
N PRO A 160 -8.98 -12.17 13.43
CA PRO A 160 -10.01 -11.19 13.09
C PRO A 160 -10.40 -10.29 14.26
N ASP A 161 -10.46 -10.82 15.47
CA ASP A 161 -10.87 -10.06 16.66
C ASP A 161 -9.80 -9.04 17.04
N LEU A 162 -8.53 -9.47 17.11
CA LEU A 162 -7.40 -8.60 17.38
C LEU A 162 -7.27 -7.52 16.29
N PHE A 163 -7.42 -7.90 15.02
CA PHE A 163 -7.36 -6.97 13.91
C PHE A 163 -8.47 -5.92 14.02
N LYS A 164 -9.70 -6.33 14.30
CA LYS A 164 -10.87 -5.43 14.43
C LYS A 164 -10.73 -4.47 15.62
N GLU A 165 -10.07 -4.89 16.70
CA GLU A 165 -9.85 -4.06 17.89
C GLU A 165 -8.97 -2.84 17.58
N TYR A 166 -7.93 -3.01 16.75
CA TYR A 166 -6.92 -1.97 16.53
C TYR A 166 -7.01 -1.27 15.16
N PHE A 167 -7.61 -1.91 14.17
CA PHE A 167 -7.64 -1.38 12.80
C PHE A 167 -8.42 -0.06 12.71
N GLY A 168 -7.76 0.98 12.18
CA GLY A 168 -8.37 2.30 11.98
C GLY A 168 -8.63 3.10 13.26
N THR A 169 -8.08 2.69 14.41
CA THR A 169 -8.31 3.38 15.70
C THR A 169 -7.36 4.54 15.95
N VAL A 170 -6.08 4.41 15.53
CA VAL A 170 -5.05 5.45 15.75
C VAL A 170 -5.19 6.57 14.72
N VAL A 171 -5.34 6.21 13.45
CA VAL A 171 -5.66 7.16 12.38
C VAL A 171 -7.01 6.76 11.79
N PRO A 172 -8.11 7.37 12.26
CA PRO A 172 -9.44 7.00 11.79
C PRO A 172 -9.68 7.52 10.35
N PRO A 173 -10.58 6.89 9.58
CA PRO A 173 -10.94 7.36 8.24
C PRO A 173 -11.41 8.81 8.19
N ALA A 174 -11.92 9.31 9.31
CA ALA A 174 -12.41 10.67 9.44
C ALA A 174 -11.32 11.73 9.66
N ASP A 175 -10.05 11.35 9.81
CA ASP A 175 -8.98 12.31 10.05
C ASP A 175 -8.84 13.32 8.90
N ASN A 176 -8.53 12.85 7.71
CA ASN A 176 -8.45 13.68 6.50
C ASN A 176 -8.86 12.91 5.25
N LYS A 177 -8.88 13.58 4.08
CA LYS A 177 -9.28 12.95 2.81
C LYS A 177 -8.39 11.78 2.43
N PHE A 178 -7.08 11.85 2.66
CA PHE A 178 -6.15 10.76 2.32
C PHE A 178 -6.22 9.60 3.31
N ALA A 179 -6.49 9.86 4.59
CA ALA A 179 -6.77 8.80 5.56
C ALA A 179 -8.04 8.03 5.19
N ALA A 180 -9.08 8.75 4.73
CA ALA A 180 -10.31 8.14 4.22
C ALA A 180 -10.05 7.33 2.94
N LEU A 181 -9.26 7.87 1.99
CA LEU A 181 -8.86 7.16 0.78
C LEU A 181 -8.13 5.86 1.12
N ASN A 182 -7.09 5.95 1.94
CA ASN A 182 -6.31 4.79 2.38
C ASN A 182 -7.22 3.73 3.02
N SER A 183 -8.12 4.14 3.91
CA SER A 183 -9.06 3.22 4.56
C SER A 183 -10.07 2.57 3.61
N ALA A 184 -10.36 3.20 2.47
CA ALA A 184 -11.27 2.65 1.46
C ALA A 184 -10.60 1.59 0.56
N VAL A 185 -9.28 1.71 0.30
CA VAL A 185 -8.61 0.90 -0.76
C VAL A 185 -7.50 -0.02 -0.25
N TRP A 186 -6.98 0.24 0.91
CA TRP A 186 -5.84 -0.51 1.48
C TRP A 186 -6.19 -1.86 2.05
#